data_29f756e34741f17394e0c45c6f1dcabf
#
_entry.id   29f756e34741f17394e0c45c6f1dcabf
#
_cell.length_a   1.000
_cell.length_b   1.000
_cell.length_c   1.000
_cell.angle_alpha   90.00
_cell.angle_beta   90.00
_cell.angle_gamma   90.00
#
_symmetry.space_group_name_H-M   'P 1'
#
loop_
_entity.id
_entity.type
_entity.pdbx_description
1 polymer ?
#
loop_
_entity_poly.entity_id
_entity_poly.type
_entity_poly.pdbx_seq_one_letter_code
_entity_poly.pdbx_strand_id
1 'polypeptide(L)'
;MKRIALFLITNLAVMLVLSITTSVLGINRFLTANGLNLPMLLAFAAVIGFGGAFISLLLSKPMAKWSTGAQIIDGSEGSQQFWLVDTVRKLAARAQIGMPEVAIYEGDANAFATGASRDSALVAVSTGLLESMSREEVEAVLGHEIAHVANGDMVTMTLIQGVVNTFVVFLSRVIGYVVDRVILKNDREMGLGYYASVIVSEIVFGILASMIVAWFSRQREFRADAGSAQYLGSPTPMVHALARLGGLAPGELPRSIQAAGINDQPGFMALFSSHPPIEERIAALQQRR
;
A
#
# COMPACT_ATOMS: atom_id res chain seq x y z
N MET A 1 -9.10 8.10 1.16
CA MET A 1 -8.47 8.94 2.19
C MET A 1 -8.31 8.22 3.53
N LYS A 2 -9.35 7.63 4.15
CA LYS A 2 -9.24 6.94 5.46
C LYS A 2 -8.17 5.82 5.51
N ARG A 3 -7.98 5.05 4.44
CA ARG A 3 -7.00 3.94 4.36
C ARG A 3 -5.56 4.41 4.27
N ILE A 4 -5.29 5.46 3.47
CA ILE A 4 -3.96 6.07 3.39
C ILE A 4 -3.59 6.69 4.74
N ALA A 5 -4.55 7.39 5.37
CA ALA A 5 -4.36 7.91 6.71
C ALA A 5 -4.09 6.78 7.72
N LEU A 6 -4.83 5.67 7.68
CA LEU A 6 -4.61 4.51 8.56
C LEU A 6 -3.22 3.88 8.33
N PHE A 7 -2.82 3.69 7.07
CA PHE A 7 -1.49 3.18 6.72
C PHE A 7 -0.37 4.10 7.21
N LEU A 8 -0.48 5.41 6.99
CA LEU A 8 0.50 6.39 7.47
C LEU A 8 0.53 6.43 9.00
N ILE A 9 -0.63 6.42 9.65
CA ILE A 9 -0.73 6.40 11.13
C ILE A 9 -0.11 5.12 11.68
N THR A 10 -0.37 3.95 11.08
CA THR A 10 0.20 2.67 11.52
C THR A 10 1.72 2.67 11.37
N ASN A 11 2.26 3.10 10.23
CA ASN A 11 3.71 3.21 10.04
C ASN A 11 4.34 4.20 11.02
N LEU A 12 3.73 5.37 11.21
CA LEU A 12 4.20 6.36 12.18
C LEU A 12 4.16 5.81 13.60
N ALA A 13 3.09 5.10 13.98
CA ALA A 13 2.97 4.47 15.29
C ALA A 13 4.04 3.39 15.51
N VAL A 14 4.30 2.52 14.52
CA VAL A 14 5.35 1.51 14.59
C VAL A 14 6.74 2.17 14.72
N MET A 15 7.03 3.19 13.92
CA MET A 15 8.29 3.94 14.00
C MET A 15 8.45 4.62 15.37
N LEU A 16 7.38 5.21 15.91
CA LEU A 16 7.36 5.84 17.22
C LEU A 16 7.65 4.82 18.33
N VAL A 17 6.98 3.68 18.32
CA VAL A 17 7.18 2.60 19.29
C VAL A 17 8.64 2.11 19.23
N LEU A 18 9.17 1.84 18.04
CA LEU A 18 10.56 1.42 17.85
C LEU A 18 11.54 2.51 18.29
N SER A 19 11.29 3.78 18.00
CA SER A 19 12.10 4.92 18.48
C SER A 19 12.09 5.04 20.00
N ILE A 20 10.93 4.92 20.64
CA ILE A 20 10.83 4.95 22.11
C ILE A 20 11.56 3.75 22.71
N THR A 21 11.34 2.54 22.19
CA THR A 21 11.98 1.31 22.67
C THR A 21 13.50 1.42 22.59
N THR A 22 14.05 1.89 21.47
CA THR A 22 15.49 2.06 21.29
C THR A 22 16.07 3.18 22.16
N SER A 23 15.30 4.23 22.44
CA SER A 23 15.69 5.29 23.37
C SER A 23 15.74 4.76 24.82
N VAL A 24 14.73 4.00 25.24
CA VAL A 24 14.69 3.37 26.58
C VAL A 24 15.82 2.37 26.76
N LEU A 25 16.17 1.61 25.71
CA LEU A 25 17.32 0.69 25.72
C LEU A 25 18.67 1.40 25.65
N GLY A 26 18.70 2.73 25.57
CA GLY A 26 19.93 3.53 25.55
C GLY A 26 20.73 3.44 24.26
N ILE A 27 20.18 2.86 23.19
CA ILE A 27 20.88 2.68 21.91
C ILE A 27 21.28 4.03 21.30
N ASN A 28 20.48 5.07 21.50
CA ASN A 28 20.79 6.42 21.01
C ASN A 28 22.09 7.00 21.60
N ARG A 29 22.47 6.60 22.81
CA ARG A 29 23.72 7.06 23.44
C ARG A 29 24.96 6.54 22.73
N PHE A 30 24.91 5.32 22.19
CA PHE A 30 26.02 4.74 21.41
C PHE A 30 26.23 5.44 20.05
N LEU A 31 25.16 6.08 19.52
CA LEU A 31 25.23 6.77 18.23
C LEU A 31 25.93 8.12 18.29
N THR A 32 26.04 8.73 19.50
CA THR A 32 26.47 10.12 19.65
C THR A 32 27.49 10.34 20.76
N ALA A 33 27.93 9.30 21.48
CA ALA A 33 28.84 9.44 22.64
C ALA A 33 30.17 10.12 22.26
N ASN A 34 30.69 9.91 21.04
CA ASN A 34 31.94 10.48 20.55
C ASN A 34 31.76 11.26 19.21
N GLY A 35 30.61 11.90 19.01
CA GLY A 35 30.20 12.47 17.74
C GLY A 35 29.21 11.57 17.00
N LEU A 36 28.73 12.00 15.83
CA LEU A 36 27.77 11.23 15.05
C LEU A 36 28.46 10.09 14.30
N ASN A 37 28.20 8.85 14.71
CA ASN A 37 28.65 7.66 14.01
C ASN A 37 27.70 7.31 12.87
N LEU A 38 27.96 7.83 11.66
CA LEU A 38 27.09 7.67 10.48
C LEU A 38 26.87 6.21 10.07
N PRO A 39 27.89 5.31 10.02
CA PRO A 39 27.66 3.90 9.69
C PRO A 39 26.73 3.19 10.67
N MET A 40 26.92 3.42 11.97
CA MET A 40 26.07 2.83 13.01
C MET A 40 24.66 3.43 12.98
N LEU A 41 24.54 4.72 12.73
CA LEU A 41 23.23 5.38 12.54
C LEU A 41 22.49 4.82 11.32
N LEU A 42 23.19 4.58 10.21
CA LEU A 42 22.58 3.98 9.02
C LEU A 42 22.10 2.54 9.30
N ALA A 43 22.93 1.74 9.98
CA ALA A 43 22.54 0.39 10.37
C ALA A 43 21.31 0.40 11.29
N PHE A 44 21.30 1.29 12.29
CA PHE A 44 20.16 1.50 13.16
C PHE A 44 18.91 1.92 12.37
N ALA A 45 19.02 2.91 11.48
CA ALA A 45 17.92 3.38 10.66
C ALA A 45 17.37 2.27 9.75
N ALA A 46 18.25 1.42 9.20
CA ALA A 46 17.85 0.27 8.39
C ALA A 46 17.06 -0.77 9.22
N VAL A 47 17.54 -1.08 10.42
CA VAL A 47 16.81 -2.00 11.33
C VAL A 47 15.42 -1.46 11.67
N ILE A 48 15.30 -0.16 11.97
CA ILE A 48 14.01 0.47 12.27
C ILE A 48 13.12 0.51 11.02
N GLY A 49 13.64 0.97 9.89
CA GLY A 49 12.89 1.15 8.65
C GLY A 49 12.37 -0.16 8.07
N PHE A 50 13.24 -1.15 7.93
CA PHE A 50 12.86 -2.48 7.42
C PHE A 50 12.12 -3.29 8.46
N GLY A 51 12.53 -3.24 9.74
CA GLY A 51 11.84 -3.94 10.82
C GLY A 51 10.38 -3.54 10.91
N GLY A 52 10.10 -2.23 10.92
CA GLY A 52 8.74 -1.69 10.90
C GLY A 52 7.94 -2.15 9.67
N ALA A 53 8.54 -2.09 8.48
CA ALA A 53 7.89 -2.51 7.24
C ALA A 53 7.57 -4.01 7.23
N PHE A 54 8.51 -4.88 7.67
CA PHE A 54 8.28 -6.32 7.76
C PHE A 54 7.24 -6.70 8.82
N ILE A 55 7.26 -6.06 9.99
CA ILE A 55 6.24 -6.27 11.02
C ILE A 55 4.86 -5.91 10.44
N SER A 56 4.74 -4.77 9.76
CA SER A 56 3.48 -4.36 9.10
C SER A 56 3.02 -5.37 8.05
N LEU A 57 3.94 -5.94 7.26
CA LEU A 57 3.62 -6.99 6.28
C LEU A 57 3.10 -8.26 6.95
N LEU A 58 3.80 -8.75 7.98
CA LEU A 58 3.40 -9.97 8.71
C LEU A 58 2.05 -9.80 9.42
N LEU A 59 1.77 -8.61 9.93
CA LEU A 59 0.52 -8.28 10.59
C LEU A 59 -0.60 -7.90 9.61
N SER A 60 -0.31 -7.73 8.31
CA SER A 60 -1.27 -7.21 7.33
C SER A 60 -2.56 -8.05 7.25
N LYS A 61 -2.44 -9.37 7.21
CA LYS A 61 -3.57 -10.31 7.11
C LYS A 61 -4.43 -10.34 8.38
N PRO A 62 -3.90 -10.54 9.60
CA PRO A 62 -4.71 -10.47 10.82
C PRO A 62 -5.32 -9.08 11.04
N MET A 63 -4.59 -8.01 10.75
CA MET A 63 -5.12 -6.65 10.87
C MET A 63 -6.24 -6.38 9.86
N ALA A 64 -6.11 -6.85 8.63
CA ALA A 64 -7.16 -6.71 7.63
C ALA A 64 -8.45 -7.43 8.07
N LYS A 65 -8.35 -8.67 8.54
CA LYS A 65 -9.50 -9.43 9.08
C LYS A 65 -10.15 -8.69 10.25
N TRP A 66 -9.35 -8.24 11.20
CA TRP A 66 -9.86 -7.54 12.39
C TRP A 66 -10.50 -6.19 12.06
N SER A 67 -9.87 -5.38 11.21
CA SER A 67 -10.34 -4.02 10.91
C SER A 67 -11.57 -3.97 10.00
N THR A 68 -11.79 -5.00 9.18
CA THR A 68 -12.95 -5.10 8.27
C THR A 68 -14.05 -6.01 8.79
N GLY A 69 -13.78 -6.84 9.81
CA GLY A 69 -14.68 -7.89 10.21
C GLY A 69 -14.82 -9.01 9.17
N ALA A 70 -13.84 -9.15 8.26
CA ALA A 70 -13.91 -10.10 7.16
C ALA A 70 -14.05 -11.55 7.65
N GLN A 71 -15.08 -12.22 7.16
CA GLN A 71 -15.39 -13.62 7.44
C GLN A 71 -14.87 -14.50 6.31
N ILE A 72 -14.04 -15.48 6.67
CA ILE A 72 -13.54 -16.46 5.71
C ILE A 72 -14.68 -17.36 5.28
N ILE A 73 -14.72 -17.64 3.97
CA ILE A 73 -15.67 -18.55 3.36
C ILE A 73 -14.94 -19.70 2.66
N ASP A 74 -15.53 -20.87 2.65
CA ASP A 74 -15.01 -22.05 1.93
C ASP A 74 -15.89 -22.48 0.74
N GLY A 75 -17.03 -21.84 0.57
CA GLY A 75 -17.99 -22.08 -0.51
C GLY A 75 -19.11 -23.06 -0.13
N SER A 76 -19.15 -23.56 1.11
CA SER A 76 -20.23 -24.41 1.60
C SER A 76 -21.46 -23.63 2.06
N GLU A 77 -21.31 -22.32 2.27
CA GLU A 77 -22.33 -21.45 2.86
C GLU A 77 -23.48 -21.11 1.89
N GLY A 78 -23.26 -21.24 0.57
CA GLY A 78 -24.29 -20.99 -0.43
C GLY A 78 -23.74 -20.84 -1.85
N SER A 79 -24.65 -20.67 -2.81
CA SER A 79 -24.29 -20.64 -4.23
C SER A 79 -23.41 -19.45 -4.63
N GLN A 80 -23.58 -18.31 -3.98
CA GLN A 80 -22.76 -17.12 -4.22
C GLN A 80 -21.35 -17.30 -3.68
N GLN A 81 -21.22 -17.82 -2.46
CA GLN A 81 -19.95 -18.11 -1.81
C GLN A 81 -19.18 -19.21 -2.57
N PHE A 82 -19.89 -20.26 -3.00
CA PHE A 82 -19.32 -21.30 -3.85
C PHE A 82 -18.74 -20.72 -5.14
N TRP A 83 -19.53 -19.90 -5.85
CA TRP A 83 -19.08 -19.24 -7.08
C TRP A 83 -17.85 -18.36 -6.83
N LEU A 84 -17.83 -17.59 -5.74
CA LEU A 84 -16.72 -16.70 -5.40
C LEU A 84 -15.43 -17.47 -5.14
N VAL A 85 -15.49 -18.53 -4.31
CA VAL A 85 -14.34 -19.40 -4.00
C VAL A 85 -13.85 -20.12 -5.26
N ASP A 86 -14.76 -20.62 -6.11
CA ASP A 86 -14.40 -21.29 -7.36
C ASP A 86 -13.75 -20.32 -8.38
N THR A 87 -14.26 -19.10 -8.45
CA THR A 87 -13.66 -18.02 -9.27
C THR A 87 -12.23 -17.70 -8.83
N VAL A 88 -12.01 -17.48 -7.52
CA VAL A 88 -10.67 -17.23 -6.99
C VAL A 88 -9.74 -18.43 -7.25
N ARG A 89 -10.24 -19.66 -7.10
CA ARG A 89 -9.46 -20.88 -7.38
C ARG A 89 -9.01 -20.94 -8.85
N LYS A 90 -9.90 -20.65 -9.79
CA LYS A 90 -9.58 -20.61 -11.23
C LYS A 90 -8.55 -19.53 -11.57
N LEU A 91 -8.72 -18.33 -10.99
CA LEU A 91 -7.80 -17.22 -11.19
C LEU A 91 -6.42 -17.50 -10.57
N ALA A 92 -6.37 -18.05 -9.37
CA ALA A 92 -5.11 -18.45 -8.71
C ALA A 92 -4.36 -19.51 -9.52
N ALA A 93 -5.08 -20.50 -10.08
CA ALA A 93 -4.49 -21.50 -10.98
C ALA A 93 -3.91 -20.87 -12.24
N ARG A 94 -4.63 -19.93 -12.89
CA ARG A 94 -4.14 -19.20 -14.08
C ARG A 94 -2.92 -18.33 -13.74
N ALA A 95 -2.90 -17.74 -12.53
CA ALA A 95 -1.81 -16.91 -12.04
C ALA A 95 -0.62 -17.73 -11.49
N GLN A 96 -0.75 -19.06 -11.38
CA GLN A 96 0.25 -19.97 -10.83
C GLN A 96 0.67 -19.60 -9.39
N ILE A 97 -0.30 -19.30 -8.54
CA ILE A 97 -0.11 -19.03 -7.10
C ILE A 97 -0.87 -20.05 -6.26
N GLY A 98 -0.51 -20.16 -4.99
CA GLY A 98 -1.29 -20.92 -4.00
C GLY A 98 -2.70 -20.36 -3.86
N MET A 99 -3.67 -21.21 -3.47
CA MET A 99 -5.05 -20.77 -3.23
C MET A 99 -5.12 -19.78 -2.08
N PRO A 100 -5.53 -18.51 -2.30
CA PRO A 100 -5.72 -17.55 -1.22
C PRO A 100 -6.88 -17.93 -0.31
N GLU A 101 -6.86 -17.50 0.94
CA GLU A 101 -8.08 -17.45 1.73
C GLU A 101 -9.06 -16.47 1.08
N VAL A 102 -10.33 -16.83 1.01
CA VAL A 102 -11.39 -15.97 0.47
C VAL A 102 -12.26 -15.49 1.62
N ALA A 103 -12.59 -14.20 1.63
CA ALA A 103 -13.43 -13.63 2.67
C ALA A 103 -14.44 -12.61 2.13
N ILE A 104 -15.54 -12.46 2.86
CA ILE A 104 -16.55 -11.42 2.62
C ILE A 104 -16.58 -10.51 3.85
N TYR A 105 -16.81 -9.21 3.62
CA TYR A 105 -16.98 -8.21 4.67
C TYR A 105 -18.05 -7.19 4.30
N GLU A 106 -18.70 -6.61 5.32
CA GLU A 106 -19.68 -5.56 5.13
C GLU A 106 -19.03 -4.24 4.76
N GLY A 107 -19.52 -3.57 3.72
CA GLY A 107 -19.02 -2.25 3.31
C GLY A 107 -19.35 -1.86 1.89
N ASP A 108 -19.00 -0.61 1.53
CA ASP A 108 -19.12 -0.07 0.18
C ASP A 108 -18.34 -0.91 -0.84
N ALA A 109 -18.69 -0.77 -2.14
CA ALA A 109 -18.09 -1.53 -3.24
C ALA A 109 -16.55 -1.50 -3.21
N ASN A 110 -15.94 -2.64 -2.86
CA ASN A 110 -14.51 -2.76 -2.73
C ASN A 110 -14.04 -4.21 -2.64
N ALA A 111 -12.79 -4.45 -3.08
CA ALA A 111 -12.04 -5.66 -2.82
C ALA A 111 -10.60 -5.32 -2.43
N PHE A 112 -9.91 -6.26 -1.81
CA PHE A 112 -8.48 -6.14 -1.54
C PHE A 112 -7.82 -7.50 -1.42
N ALA A 113 -6.53 -7.56 -1.76
CA ALA A 113 -5.67 -8.68 -1.41
C ALA A 113 -4.60 -8.23 -0.40
N THR A 114 -4.23 -9.12 0.51
CA THR A 114 -3.15 -8.90 1.48
C THR A 114 -2.49 -10.22 1.87
N GLY A 115 -1.31 -10.13 2.48
CA GLY A 115 -0.55 -11.30 2.93
C GLY A 115 0.94 -11.15 2.69
N ALA A 116 1.73 -11.96 3.37
CA ALA A 116 3.20 -11.87 3.33
C ALA A 116 3.84 -12.62 2.16
N SER A 117 3.10 -13.48 1.46
CA SER A 117 3.64 -14.26 0.34
C SER A 117 2.54 -14.64 -0.66
N ARG A 118 2.95 -15.10 -1.86
CA ARG A 118 2.05 -15.57 -2.92
C ARG A 118 1.18 -16.76 -2.48
N ASP A 119 1.71 -17.59 -1.57
CA ASP A 119 1.04 -18.82 -1.13
C ASP A 119 0.32 -18.65 0.23
N SER A 120 0.34 -17.45 0.79
CA SER A 120 -0.32 -17.11 2.06
C SER A 120 -1.04 -15.77 1.97
N ALA A 121 -1.85 -15.60 0.92
CA ALA A 121 -2.64 -14.41 0.68
C ALA A 121 -4.07 -14.57 1.21
N LEU A 122 -4.73 -13.44 1.41
CA LEU A 122 -6.16 -13.28 1.66
C LEU A 122 -6.70 -12.38 0.56
N VAL A 123 -7.79 -12.80 -0.10
CA VAL A 123 -8.59 -11.97 -1.00
C VAL A 123 -9.94 -11.76 -0.34
N ALA A 124 -10.31 -10.51 -0.12
CA ALA A 124 -11.57 -10.16 0.52
C ALA A 124 -12.39 -9.23 -0.38
N VAL A 125 -13.69 -9.48 -0.45
CA VAL A 125 -14.66 -8.69 -1.20
C VAL A 125 -15.74 -8.14 -0.27
N SER A 126 -16.22 -6.94 -0.55
CA SER A 126 -17.33 -6.36 0.22
C SER A 126 -18.68 -6.83 -0.31
N THR A 127 -19.70 -6.82 0.56
CA THR A 127 -21.09 -7.00 0.17
C THR A 127 -21.53 -5.98 -0.87
N GLY A 128 -21.15 -4.71 -0.71
CA GLY A 128 -21.48 -3.66 -1.68
C GLY A 128 -20.87 -3.89 -3.07
N LEU A 129 -19.70 -4.54 -3.19
CA LEU A 129 -19.16 -4.91 -4.49
C LEU A 129 -19.98 -6.03 -5.14
N LEU A 130 -20.37 -7.04 -4.37
CA LEU A 130 -21.16 -8.17 -4.86
C LEU A 130 -22.58 -7.77 -5.27
N GLU A 131 -23.14 -6.72 -4.65
CA GLU A 131 -24.48 -6.19 -4.93
C GLU A 131 -24.50 -5.23 -6.14
N SER A 132 -23.43 -4.43 -6.30
CA SER A 132 -23.38 -3.36 -7.31
C SER A 132 -22.79 -3.79 -8.65
N MET A 133 -22.08 -4.92 -8.71
CA MET A 133 -21.37 -5.38 -9.90
C MET A 133 -21.95 -6.66 -10.48
N SER A 134 -21.85 -6.80 -11.80
CA SER A 134 -22.10 -8.08 -12.48
C SER A 134 -21.02 -9.09 -12.10
N ARG A 135 -21.32 -10.40 -12.30
CA ARG A 135 -20.34 -11.46 -12.06
C ARG A 135 -19.06 -11.29 -12.85
N GLU A 136 -19.15 -10.83 -14.10
CA GLU A 136 -17.99 -10.59 -14.96
C GLU A 136 -17.12 -9.45 -14.44
N GLU A 137 -17.74 -8.38 -13.93
CA GLU A 137 -17.03 -7.26 -13.30
C GLU A 137 -16.36 -7.67 -11.99
N VAL A 138 -17.05 -8.46 -11.16
CA VAL A 138 -16.46 -9.01 -9.92
C VAL A 138 -15.29 -9.94 -10.25
N GLU A 139 -15.41 -10.81 -11.27
CA GLU A 139 -14.32 -11.67 -11.71
C GLU A 139 -13.11 -10.85 -12.18
N ALA A 140 -13.32 -9.72 -12.85
CA ALA A 140 -12.25 -8.82 -13.27
C ALA A 140 -11.56 -8.15 -12.07
N VAL A 141 -12.31 -7.70 -11.07
CA VAL A 141 -11.76 -7.15 -9.83
C VAL A 141 -10.96 -8.21 -9.08
N LEU A 142 -11.48 -9.44 -8.98
CA LEU A 142 -10.75 -10.56 -8.37
C LEU A 142 -9.47 -10.89 -9.14
N GLY A 143 -9.52 -10.85 -10.48
CA GLY A 143 -8.35 -11.03 -11.34
C GLY A 143 -7.28 -9.97 -11.09
N HIS A 144 -7.68 -8.72 -10.84
CA HIS A 144 -6.80 -7.63 -10.45
C HIS A 144 -6.13 -7.88 -9.09
N GLU A 145 -6.92 -8.29 -8.07
CA GLU A 145 -6.38 -8.62 -6.75
C GLU A 145 -5.41 -9.82 -6.80
N ILE A 146 -5.76 -10.85 -7.55
CA ILE A 146 -4.89 -12.01 -7.79
C ILE A 146 -3.60 -11.61 -8.53
N ALA A 147 -3.66 -10.66 -9.47
CA ALA A 147 -2.47 -10.17 -10.15
C ALA A 147 -1.51 -9.45 -9.18
N HIS A 148 -2.01 -8.69 -8.20
CA HIS A 148 -1.18 -8.13 -7.15
C HIS A 148 -0.46 -9.20 -6.33
N VAL A 149 -1.16 -10.29 -5.98
CA VAL A 149 -0.55 -11.42 -5.27
C VAL A 149 0.52 -12.09 -6.13
N ALA A 150 0.20 -12.40 -7.39
CA ALA A 150 1.11 -13.06 -8.33
C ALA A 150 2.35 -12.22 -8.64
N ASN A 151 2.22 -10.90 -8.74
CA ASN A 151 3.32 -9.97 -8.93
C ASN A 151 4.22 -9.83 -7.68
N GLY A 152 3.78 -10.29 -6.51
CA GLY A 152 4.47 -10.07 -5.23
C GLY A 152 4.48 -8.61 -4.79
N ASP A 153 3.43 -7.88 -5.13
CA ASP A 153 3.35 -6.44 -4.91
C ASP A 153 3.39 -6.06 -3.43
N MET A 154 2.88 -6.90 -2.52
CA MET A 154 2.95 -6.68 -1.08
C MET A 154 4.41 -6.65 -0.60
N VAL A 155 5.22 -7.62 -1.02
CA VAL A 155 6.64 -7.69 -0.66
C VAL A 155 7.42 -6.52 -1.28
N THR A 156 7.16 -6.23 -2.56
CA THR A 156 7.80 -5.10 -3.25
C THR A 156 7.54 -3.78 -2.54
N MET A 157 6.29 -3.52 -2.15
CA MET A 157 5.94 -2.30 -1.42
C MET A 157 6.54 -2.26 -0.03
N THR A 158 6.64 -3.41 0.65
CA THR A 158 7.32 -3.51 1.95
C THR A 158 8.81 -3.15 1.83
N LEU A 159 9.49 -3.63 0.79
CA LEU A 159 10.90 -3.29 0.55
C LEU A 159 11.07 -1.79 0.26
N ILE A 160 10.22 -1.22 -0.60
CA ILE A 160 10.23 0.22 -0.89
C ILE A 160 9.99 1.02 0.40
N GLN A 161 9.00 0.62 1.20
CA GLN A 161 8.70 1.27 2.47
C GLN A 161 9.87 1.16 3.45
N GLY A 162 10.53 0.01 3.52
CA GLY A 162 11.73 -0.20 4.35
C GLY A 162 12.87 0.73 3.98
N VAL A 163 13.17 0.86 2.68
CA VAL A 163 14.20 1.79 2.17
C VAL A 163 13.82 3.23 2.52
N VAL A 164 12.62 3.64 2.19
CA VAL A 164 12.17 5.03 2.39
C VAL A 164 12.16 5.39 3.88
N ASN A 165 11.64 4.50 4.75
CA ASN A 165 11.66 4.70 6.19
C ASN A 165 13.09 4.78 6.74
N THR A 166 14.02 3.99 6.20
CA THR A 166 15.45 4.07 6.57
C THR A 166 15.99 5.48 6.32
N PHE A 167 15.71 6.07 5.16
CA PHE A 167 16.13 7.43 4.85
C PHE A 167 15.46 8.47 5.77
N VAL A 168 14.17 8.33 6.04
CA VAL A 168 13.45 9.23 6.96
C VAL A 168 14.11 9.22 8.33
N VAL A 169 14.34 8.02 8.89
CA VAL A 169 14.96 7.85 10.22
C VAL A 169 16.39 8.38 10.23
N PHE A 170 17.18 8.05 9.23
CA PHE A 170 18.58 8.47 9.13
C PHE A 170 18.72 9.99 9.03
N LEU A 171 18.07 10.60 8.04
CA LEU A 171 18.18 12.04 7.79
C LEU A 171 17.63 12.88 8.94
N SER A 172 16.53 12.45 9.55
CA SER A 172 15.96 13.17 10.70
C SER A 172 16.92 13.23 11.88
N ARG A 173 17.66 12.16 12.14
CA ARG A 173 18.65 12.12 13.22
C ARG A 173 19.90 12.92 12.90
N VAL A 174 20.34 12.91 11.65
CA VAL A 174 21.45 13.79 11.20
C VAL A 174 21.08 15.26 11.38
N ILE A 175 19.87 15.66 10.97
CA ILE A 175 19.40 17.04 11.17
C ILE A 175 19.27 17.36 12.66
N GLY A 176 18.68 16.47 13.44
CA GLY A 176 18.59 16.66 14.90
C GLY A 176 19.94 16.91 15.54
N TYR A 177 20.96 16.12 15.16
CA TYR A 177 22.33 16.30 15.65
C TYR A 177 22.93 17.65 15.22
N VAL A 178 22.79 18.02 13.94
CA VAL A 178 23.31 19.30 13.43
C VAL A 178 22.64 20.48 14.13
N VAL A 179 21.33 20.46 14.29
CA VAL A 179 20.62 21.55 14.99
C VAL A 179 21.06 21.65 16.43
N ASP A 180 21.12 20.56 17.17
CA ASP A 180 21.42 20.57 18.60
C ASP A 180 22.90 20.93 18.87
N ARG A 181 23.86 20.32 18.15
CA ARG A 181 25.28 20.44 18.38
C ARG A 181 25.92 21.64 17.67
N VAL A 182 25.52 21.91 16.42
CA VAL A 182 26.17 22.95 15.61
C VAL A 182 25.46 24.28 15.73
N ILE A 183 24.12 24.29 15.66
CA ILE A 183 23.35 25.54 15.68
C ILE A 183 23.12 26.01 17.10
N LEU A 184 22.62 25.14 17.98
CA LEU A 184 22.32 25.48 19.40
C LEU A 184 23.55 25.38 20.31
N LYS A 185 24.66 24.83 19.80
CA LYS A 185 25.93 24.68 20.53
C LYS A 185 25.76 23.95 21.88
N ASN A 186 24.89 22.94 21.88
CA ASN A 186 24.67 22.12 23.07
C ASN A 186 25.83 21.12 23.24
N ASP A 187 26.70 21.35 24.21
CA ASP A 187 27.85 20.48 24.48
C ASP A 187 27.52 19.33 25.45
N ARG A 188 26.28 19.29 25.97
CA ARG A 188 25.81 18.25 26.88
C ARG A 188 25.18 17.07 26.11
N GLU A 189 24.48 16.19 26.82
CA GLU A 189 23.64 15.14 26.20
C GLU A 189 22.61 15.76 25.27
N MET A 190 21.97 14.91 24.41
CA MET A 190 20.95 15.35 23.43
C MET A 190 19.88 16.22 24.12
N GLY A 191 19.78 17.47 23.68
CA GLY A 191 18.85 18.45 24.24
C GLY A 191 17.47 18.41 23.59
N LEU A 192 16.58 19.29 24.07
CA LEU A 192 15.25 19.47 23.45
C LEU A 192 15.34 19.84 21.95
N GLY A 193 16.40 20.57 21.55
CA GLY A 193 16.66 20.93 20.16
C GLY A 193 16.80 19.70 19.25
N TYR A 194 17.50 18.66 19.73
CA TYR A 194 17.62 17.40 19.01
C TYR A 194 16.25 16.76 18.77
N TYR A 195 15.50 16.50 19.83
CA TYR A 195 14.22 15.78 19.74
C TYR A 195 13.18 16.54 18.93
N ALA A 196 13.07 17.86 19.13
CA ALA A 196 12.16 18.69 18.35
C ALA A 196 12.50 18.67 16.86
N SER A 197 13.78 18.78 16.51
CA SER A 197 14.23 18.76 15.11
C SER A 197 14.04 17.38 14.49
N VAL A 198 14.27 16.29 15.23
CA VAL A 198 13.98 14.92 14.73
C VAL A 198 12.50 14.77 14.42
N ILE A 199 11.61 15.15 15.35
CA ILE A 199 10.16 15.03 15.14
C ILE A 199 9.69 15.84 13.93
N VAL A 200 10.10 17.10 13.81
CA VAL A 200 9.73 17.95 12.68
C VAL A 200 10.26 17.36 11.36
N SER A 201 11.51 16.89 11.34
CA SER A 201 12.11 16.28 10.16
C SER A 201 11.43 14.97 9.79
N GLU A 202 11.06 14.12 10.74
CA GLU A 202 10.31 12.88 10.50
C GLU A 202 8.94 13.16 9.87
N ILE A 203 8.25 14.22 10.30
CA ILE A 203 6.97 14.63 9.68
C ILE A 203 7.21 15.08 8.24
N VAL A 204 8.16 15.99 8.00
CA VAL A 204 8.44 16.53 6.66
C VAL A 204 8.90 15.43 5.70
N PHE A 205 9.88 14.63 6.09
CA PHE A 205 10.36 13.52 5.27
C PHE A 205 9.32 12.41 5.13
N GLY A 206 8.47 12.18 6.14
CA GLY A 206 7.36 11.24 6.06
C GLY A 206 6.33 11.64 4.98
N ILE A 207 6.05 12.93 4.84
CA ILE A 207 5.21 13.46 3.77
C ILE A 207 5.85 13.19 2.40
N LEU A 208 7.13 13.52 2.22
CA LEU A 208 7.85 13.26 0.98
C LEU A 208 7.95 11.76 0.66
N ALA A 209 8.21 10.96 1.68
CA ALA A 209 8.24 9.50 1.61
C ALA A 209 6.90 8.93 1.11
N SER A 210 5.78 9.45 1.60
CA SER A 210 4.44 8.99 1.19
C SER A 210 4.15 9.27 -0.29
N MET A 211 4.68 10.36 -0.86
CA MET A 211 4.56 10.66 -2.29
C MET A 211 5.34 9.63 -3.14
N ILE A 212 6.54 9.25 -2.70
CA ILE A 212 7.35 8.22 -3.37
C ILE A 212 6.62 6.88 -3.34
N VAL A 213 6.13 6.47 -2.17
CA VAL A 213 5.38 5.22 -2.02
C VAL A 213 4.11 5.22 -2.87
N ALA A 214 3.38 6.35 -2.92
CA ALA A 214 2.19 6.49 -3.75
C ALA A 214 2.52 6.39 -5.25
N TRP A 215 3.65 6.97 -5.69
CA TRP A 215 4.09 6.84 -7.08
C TRP A 215 4.35 5.38 -7.47
N PHE A 216 5.09 4.63 -6.65
CA PHE A 216 5.31 3.20 -6.88
C PHE A 216 4.00 2.40 -6.82
N SER A 217 3.08 2.76 -5.93
CA SER A 217 1.76 2.14 -5.84
C SER A 217 0.98 2.29 -7.15
N ARG A 218 0.95 3.50 -7.75
CA ARG A 218 0.29 3.72 -9.03
C ARG A 218 0.85 2.87 -10.17
N GLN A 219 2.17 2.68 -10.23
CA GLN A 219 2.79 1.86 -11.29
C GLN A 219 2.37 0.39 -11.24
N ARG A 220 2.05 -0.14 -10.05
CA ARG A 220 1.58 -1.53 -9.88
C ARG A 220 0.17 -1.73 -10.44
N GLU A 221 -0.69 -0.71 -10.34
CA GLU A 221 -2.08 -0.79 -10.78
C GLU A 221 -2.19 -1.16 -12.27
N PHE A 222 -1.41 -0.51 -13.12
CA PHE A 222 -1.39 -0.82 -14.55
C PHE A 222 -0.96 -2.27 -14.85
N ARG A 223 -0.07 -2.83 -14.03
CA ARG A 223 0.34 -4.24 -14.15
C ARG A 223 -0.75 -5.19 -13.67
N ALA A 224 -1.43 -4.84 -12.59
CA ALA A 224 -2.52 -5.64 -12.06
C ALA A 224 -3.73 -5.65 -13.01
N ASP A 225 -4.07 -4.50 -13.61
CA ASP A 225 -5.10 -4.40 -14.65
C ASP A 225 -4.78 -5.29 -15.87
N ALA A 226 -3.53 -5.23 -16.32
CA ALA A 226 -3.07 -6.07 -17.42
C ALA A 226 -3.09 -7.57 -17.06
N GLY A 227 -2.76 -7.91 -15.79
CA GLY A 227 -2.86 -9.27 -15.27
C GLY A 227 -4.29 -9.77 -15.25
N SER A 228 -5.24 -8.96 -14.78
CA SER A 228 -6.67 -9.27 -14.83
C SER A 228 -7.12 -9.56 -16.28
N ALA A 229 -6.80 -8.66 -17.21
CA ALA A 229 -7.14 -8.83 -18.63
C ALA A 229 -6.54 -10.12 -19.23
N GLN A 230 -5.31 -10.47 -18.85
CA GLN A 230 -4.65 -11.70 -19.28
C GLN A 230 -5.33 -12.94 -18.71
N TYR A 231 -5.70 -12.95 -17.43
CA TYR A 231 -6.37 -14.09 -16.80
C TYR A 231 -7.76 -14.33 -17.36
N LEU A 232 -8.46 -13.26 -17.74
CA LEU A 232 -9.79 -13.33 -18.33
C LEU A 232 -9.78 -13.52 -19.85
N GLY A 233 -8.64 -13.33 -20.51
CA GLY A 233 -8.51 -13.37 -21.97
C GLY A 233 -9.11 -12.16 -22.70
N SER A 234 -9.56 -11.13 -21.95
CA SER A 234 -10.12 -9.89 -22.48
C SER A 234 -9.97 -8.73 -21.48
N PRO A 235 -9.64 -7.51 -21.93
CA PRO A 235 -9.63 -6.33 -21.08
C PRO A 235 -11.04 -5.78 -20.76
N THR A 236 -12.05 -6.16 -21.53
CA THR A 236 -13.40 -5.58 -21.46
C THR A 236 -14.05 -5.67 -20.07
N PRO A 237 -14.03 -6.83 -19.37
CA PRO A 237 -14.60 -6.90 -18.03
C PRO A 237 -13.92 -5.95 -17.02
N MET A 238 -12.59 -5.79 -17.12
CA MET A 238 -11.86 -4.87 -16.23
C MET A 238 -12.16 -3.40 -16.55
N VAL A 239 -12.32 -3.05 -17.84
CA VAL A 239 -12.76 -1.71 -18.27
C VAL A 239 -14.16 -1.40 -17.71
N HIS A 240 -15.10 -2.34 -17.77
CA HIS A 240 -16.45 -2.15 -17.22
C HIS A 240 -16.41 -2.01 -15.68
N ALA A 241 -15.64 -2.85 -15.00
CA ALA A 241 -15.47 -2.76 -13.55
C ALA A 241 -14.89 -1.40 -13.12
N LEU A 242 -13.85 -0.91 -13.80
CA LEU A 242 -13.28 0.42 -13.56
C LEU A 242 -14.27 1.54 -13.82
N ALA A 243 -15.01 1.48 -14.92
CA ALA A 243 -16.03 2.47 -15.24
C ALA A 243 -17.10 2.54 -14.14
N ARG A 244 -17.58 1.40 -13.67
CA ARG A 244 -18.55 1.32 -12.57
C ARG A 244 -17.99 1.87 -11.26
N LEU A 245 -16.74 1.53 -10.90
CA LEU A 245 -16.06 2.08 -9.72
C LEU A 245 -15.86 3.60 -9.80
N GLY A 246 -15.72 4.14 -11.01
CA GLY A 246 -15.64 5.57 -11.28
C GLY A 246 -16.99 6.29 -11.32
N GLY A 247 -18.11 5.58 -11.14
CA GLY A 247 -19.46 6.15 -11.27
C GLY A 247 -19.88 6.42 -12.72
N LEU A 248 -19.18 5.86 -13.70
CA LEU A 248 -19.52 5.95 -15.12
C LEU A 248 -20.52 4.85 -15.48
N ALA A 249 -21.56 5.18 -16.25
CA ALA A 249 -22.49 4.17 -16.74
C ALA A 249 -21.78 3.22 -17.76
N PRO A 250 -22.01 1.90 -17.70
CA PRO A 250 -21.49 0.97 -18.69
C PRO A 250 -22.01 1.35 -20.09
N GLY A 251 -21.10 1.67 -21.00
CA GLY A 251 -21.43 2.12 -22.38
C GLY A 251 -21.28 3.62 -22.63
N GLU A 252 -21.25 4.44 -21.60
CA GLU A 252 -20.94 5.88 -21.69
C GLU A 252 -19.46 6.16 -21.45
N LEU A 253 -18.57 5.39 -22.08
CA LEU A 253 -17.17 5.79 -22.15
C LEU A 253 -17.09 7.03 -23.03
N PRO A 254 -16.87 8.24 -22.47
CA PRO A 254 -16.85 9.45 -23.28
C PRO A 254 -15.80 9.32 -24.38
N ARG A 255 -16.18 9.62 -25.61
CA ARG A 255 -15.20 9.82 -26.71
C ARG A 255 -14.18 10.89 -26.37
N SER A 256 -14.44 11.70 -25.35
CA SER A 256 -13.56 12.71 -24.77
C SER A 256 -12.37 12.14 -23.97
N ILE A 257 -12.34 10.85 -23.59
CA ILE A 257 -11.17 10.24 -22.93
C ILE A 257 -9.95 10.26 -23.86
N GLN A 258 -10.14 10.28 -25.19
CA GLN A 258 -9.04 10.50 -26.14
C GLN A 258 -8.55 11.94 -26.18
N ALA A 259 -9.33 12.91 -25.71
CA ALA A 259 -9.02 14.35 -25.78
C ALA A 259 -8.69 14.97 -24.40
N ALA A 260 -9.01 14.33 -23.28
CA ALA A 260 -8.82 14.86 -21.92
C ALA A 260 -7.36 14.77 -21.40
N GLY A 261 -6.40 14.59 -22.30
CA GLY A 261 -4.99 14.48 -21.96
C GLY A 261 -4.31 15.75 -21.48
N ILE A 262 -4.98 16.90 -21.26
CA ILE A 262 -4.21 18.15 -21.03
C ILE A 262 -4.78 19.08 -19.93
N ASN A 263 -6.00 18.96 -19.42
CA ASN A 263 -6.59 20.05 -18.61
C ASN A 263 -6.88 19.82 -17.12
N ASP A 264 -6.72 18.62 -16.57
CA ASP A 264 -6.70 18.45 -15.12
C ASP A 264 -5.27 18.16 -14.66
N GLN A 265 -4.53 19.24 -14.36
CA GLN A 265 -3.32 19.08 -13.56
C GLN A 265 -3.75 18.39 -12.25
N PRO A 266 -3.17 17.21 -11.94
CA PRO A 266 -3.48 16.57 -10.68
C PRO A 266 -3.13 17.55 -9.57
N GLY A 267 -4.12 17.99 -8.81
CA GLY A 267 -3.88 18.85 -7.67
C GLY A 267 -2.86 18.20 -6.74
N PHE A 268 -2.20 18.98 -5.89
CA PHE A 268 -1.17 18.49 -4.94
C PHE A 268 -1.61 17.21 -4.21
N MET A 269 -2.90 17.04 -3.93
CA MET A 269 -3.47 15.84 -3.29
C MET A 269 -3.37 14.58 -4.16
N ALA A 270 -3.30 14.68 -5.49
CA ALA A 270 -3.14 13.53 -6.37
C ALA A 270 -1.76 12.86 -6.23
N LEU A 271 -0.75 13.58 -5.76
CA LEU A 271 0.58 13.03 -5.47
C LEU A 271 0.53 11.96 -4.36
N PHE A 272 -0.49 12.00 -3.50
CA PHE A 272 -0.70 11.05 -2.39
C PHE A 272 -1.68 9.93 -2.73
N SER A 273 -2.28 9.94 -3.93
CA SER A 273 -3.17 8.86 -4.35
C SER A 273 -2.38 7.58 -4.62
N SER A 274 -2.84 6.48 -4.04
CA SER A 274 -2.26 5.14 -4.27
C SER A 274 -2.73 4.52 -5.59
N HIS A 275 -3.79 5.04 -6.21
CA HIS A 275 -4.32 4.58 -7.49
C HIS A 275 -4.25 5.70 -8.51
N PRO A 276 -3.93 5.37 -9.78
CA PRO A 276 -4.03 6.33 -10.89
C PRO A 276 -5.50 6.71 -11.13
N PRO A 277 -5.76 7.82 -11.84
CA PRO A 277 -7.08 8.13 -12.36
C PRO A 277 -7.66 6.95 -13.15
N ILE A 278 -8.96 6.70 -12.98
CA ILE A 278 -9.64 5.56 -13.60
C ILE A 278 -9.56 5.66 -15.12
N GLU A 279 -9.68 6.85 -15.65
CA GLU A 279 -9.59 7.16 -17.09
C GLU A 279 -8.23 6.72 -17.68
N GLU A 280 -7.13 6.96 -16.97
CA GLU A 280 -5.79 6.54 -17.40
C GLU A 280 -5.66 5.01 -17.41
N ARG A 281 -6.24 4.33 -16.39
CA ARG A 281 -6.24 2.86 -16.31
C ARG A 281 -7.05 2.25 -17.47
N ILE A 282 -8.25 2.80 -17.75
CA ILE A 282 -9.09 2.37 -18.87
C ILE A 282 -8.36 2.58 -20.20
N ALA A 283 -7.77 3.77 -20.43
CA ALA A 283 -7.02 4.08 -21.63
C ALA A 283 -5.86 3.10 -21.85
N ALA A 284 -5.10 2.79 -20.79
CA ALA A 284 -4.00 1.83 -20.85
C ALA A 284 -4.45 0.39 -21.20
N LEU A 285 -5.62 -0.04 -20.71
CA LEU A 285 -6.21 -1.34 -21.06
C LEU A 285 -6.68 -1.39 -22.53
N GLN A 286 -7.23 -0.29 -23.05
CA GLN A 286 -7.71 -0.21 -24.42
C GLN A 286 -6.58 -0.18 -25.47
N GLN A 287 -5.41 0.34 -25.12
CA GLN A 287 -4.22 0.38 -26.00
C GLN A 287 -3.54 -1.00 -26.15
N ARG A 288 -3.87 -1.97 -25.31
CA ARG A 288 -3.30 -3.33 -25.32
C ARG A 288 -4.09 -4.33 -26.16
N ARG A 289 -4.93 -3.85 -27.06
CA ARG A 289 -5.67 -4.70 -28.02
C ARG A 289 -4.80 -5.30 -29.12
#